data_d3343b9c547cee8c06f77e0a102e7d36
#
_entry.id   d3343b9c547cee8c06f77e0a102e7d36
#
_cell.length_a   1.000
_cell.length_b   1.000
_cell.length_c   1.000
_cell.angle_alpha   90.00
_cell.angle_beta   90.00
_cell.angle_gamma   90.00
#
_symmetry.space_group_name_H-M   'P 1'
#
loop_
_entity.id
_entity.type
_entity.pdbx_description
1 polymer ?
#
loop_
_entity_poly.entity_id
_entity_poly.type
_entity_poly.pdbx_seq_one_letter_code
_entity_poly.pdbx_strand_id
1 'polypeptide(L)'
;MTDPIADYLSRVRNAIMAGHRVVEVPSSKIKKEITKILFEQGYILNYKFMENDTPSGVIKIALKYDPVDKVSAIKNLHRVSRPGLRQYTGYKDMPRVLNGLGIAILSTSQGVMTNKEAKERKIGGEVLCYVY
;
A
#
# COMPACT_ATOMS: atom_id res chain seq x y z
N MET A 1 -16.80 -10.86 -7.42
CA MET A 1 -15.44 -11.20 -6.97
C MET A 1 -14.92 -10.10 -6.05
N THR A 2 -14.40 -10.46 -4.89
CA THR A 2 -13.93 -9.48 -3.91
C THR A 2 -12.46 -9.15 -4.14
N ASP A 3 -12.09 -7.88 -3.90
CA ASP A 3 -10.69 -7.44 -3.96
C ASP A 3 -10.38 -6.68 -2.66
N PRO A 4 -9.91 -7.37 -1.61
CA PRO A 4 -9.62 -6.74 -0.34
C PRO A 4 -8.54 -5.66 -0.41
N ILE A 5 -7.59 -5.78 -1.33
CA ILE A 5 -6.54 -4.77 -1.52
C ILE A 5 -7.13 -3.51 -2.12
N ALA A 6 -7.99 -3.64 -3.14
CA ALA A 6 -8.68 -2.48 -3.72
C ALA A 6 -9.56 -1.78 -2.68
N ASP A 7 -10.24 -2.54 -1.83
CA ASP A 7 -11.03 -1.98 -0.73
C ASP A 7 -10.14 -1.20 0.25
N TYR A 8 -9.00 -1.76 0.61
CA TYR A 8 -8.01 -1.09 1.46
C TYR A 8 -7.57 0.25 0.86
N LEU A 9 -7.18 0.24 -0.41
CA LEU A 9 -6.73 1.46 -1.10
C LEU A 9 -7.85 2.50 -1.19
N SER A 10 -9.08 2.05 -1.45
CA SER A 10 -10.24 2.95 -1.53
C SER A 10 -10.56 3.60 -0.19
N ARG A 11 -10.49 2.84 0.90
CA ARG A 11 -10.73 3.37 2.25
C ARG A 11 -9.69 4.44 2.62
N VAL A 12 -8.42 4.18 2.31
CA VAL A 12 -7.33 5.14 2.56
C VAL A 12 -7.52 6.37 1.68
N ARG A 13 -7.81 6.19 0.40
CA ARG A 13 -8.03 7.28 -0.55
C ARG A 13 -9.20 8.17 -0.11
N ASN A 14 -10.32 7.56 0.25
CA ASN A 14 -11.51 8.30 0.69
C ASN A 14 -11.25 9.07 1.98
N ALA A 15 -10.52 8.50 2.92
CA ALA A 15 -10.13 9.17 4.16
C ALA A 15 -9.26 10.40 3.87
N ILE A 16 -8.32 10.28 2.93
CA ILE A 16 -7.46 11.40 2.52
C ILE A 16 -8.29 12.51 1.87
N MET A 17 -9.21 12.15 0.98
CA MET A 17 -10.08 13.12 0.30
C MET A 17 -10.98 13.87 1.29
N ALA A 18 -11.40 13.19 2.36
CA ALA A 18 -12.22 13.79 3.41
C ALA A 18 -11.40 14.54 4.47
N GLY A 19 -10.06 14.49 4.39
CA GLY A 19 -9.18 15.15 5.34
C GLY A 19 -9.13 14.50 6.71
N HIS A 20 -9.48 13.21 6.81
CA HIS A 20 -9.41 12.48 8.08
C HIS A 20 -7.97 12.29 8.52
N ARG A 21 -7.72 12.34 9.82
CA ARG A 21 -6.38 12.08 10.39
C ARG A 21 -6.11 10.60 10.54
N VAL A 22 -7.14 9.80 10.74
CA VAL A 22 -7.03 8.38 11.03
C VAL A 22 -8.06 7.63 10.20
N VAL A 23 -7.67 6.48 9.70
CA VAL A 23 -8.57 5.54 9.02
C VAL A 23 -8.39 4.16 9.61
N GLU A 24 -9.50 3.43 9.76
CA GLU A 24 -9.49 2.05 10.21
C GLU A 24 -9.90 1.15 9.06
N VAL A 25 -9.18 0.06 8.88
CA VAL A 25 -9.47 -0.93 7.83
C VAL A 25 -9.47 -2.33 8.43
N PRO A 26 -10.30 -3.26 7.90
CA PRO A 26 -10.22 -4.65 8.33
C PRO A 26 -8.82 -5.21 8.07
N SER A 27 -8.30 -5.99 9.01
CA SER A 27 -6.94 -6.50 8.95
C SER A 27 -6.84 -7.79 8.13
N SER A 28 -5.68 -7.97 7.51
CA SER A 28 -5.24 -9.25 6.95
C SER A 28 -3.72 -9.22 6.89
N LYS A 29 -3.09 -10.38 6.67
CA LYS A 29 -1.63 -10.46 6.61
C LYS A 29 -1.07 -9.55 5.51
N ILE A 30 -1.64 -9.58 4.31
CA ILE A 30 -1.15 -8.78 3.19
C ILE A 30 -1.38 -7.27 3.43
N LYS A 31 -2.49 -6.89 4.03
CA LYS A 31 -2.77 -5.49 4.36
C LYS A 31 -1.81 -4.96 5.41
N LYS A 32 -1.45 -5.78 6.39
CA LYS A 32 -0.43 -5.42 7.40
C LYS A 32 0.91 -5.16 6.73
N GLU A 33 1.31 -6.02 5.79
CA GLU A 33 2.58 -5.86 5.07
C GLU A 33 2.58 -4.58 4.22
N ILE A 34 1.48 -4.29 3.53
CA ILE A 34 1.34 -3.06 2.75
C ILE A 34 1.46 -1.84 3.66
N THR A 35 0.79 -1.87 4.82
CA THR A 35 0.83 -0.77 5.79
C THR A 35 2.24 -0.51 6.32
N LYS A 36 2.99 -1.56 6.64
CA LYS A 36 4.38 -1.44 7.06
C LYS A 36 5.24 -0.76 5.99
N ILE A 37 5.05 -1.12 4.73
CA ILE A 37 5.78 -0.52 3.62
C ILE A 37 5.44 0.97 3.48
N LEU A 38 4.17 1.34 3.58
CA LEU A 38 3.75 2.73 3.52
C LEU A 38 4.41 3.55 4.63
N PHE A 39 4.53 2.98 5.82
CA PHE A 39 5.19 3.63 6.94
C PHE A 39 6.69 3.78 6.69
N GLU A 40 7.37 2.71 6.28
CA GLU A 40 8.81 2.71 6.01
C GLU A 40 9.20 3.69 4.91
N GLN A 41 8.33 3.85 3.91
CA GLN A 41 8.56 4.76 2.79
C GLN A 41 8.12 6.20 3.08
N GLY A 42 7.59 6.46 4.27
CA GLY A 42 7.22 7.81 4.68
C GLY A 42 5.88 8.32 4.15
N TYR A 43 5.00 7.45 3.70
CA TYR A 43 3.68 7.83 3.17
C TYR A 43 2.63 8.01 4.25
N ILE A 44 2.79 7.36 5.39
CA ILE A 44 1.88 7.48 6.53
C ILE A 44 2.67 7.87 7.77
N LEU A 45 1.97 8.46 8.74
CA LEU A 45 2.61 8.93 9.97
C LEU A 45 2.91 7.79 10.94
N ASN A 46 1.94 6.89 11.11
CA ASN A 46 2.07 5.75 12.00
C ASN A 46 0.94 4.75 11.74
N TYR A 47 1.02 3.59 12.36
CA TYR A 47 -0.03 2.57 12.27
C TYR A 47 -0.08 1.75 13.56
N LYS A 48 -1.21 1.09 13.79
CA LYS A 48 -1.40 0.20 14.91
C LYS A 48 -2.29 -0.97 14.50
N PHE A 49 -1.87 -2.18 14.86
CA PHE A 49 -2.68 -3.38 14.68
C PHE A 49 -3.47 -3.60 15.96
N MET A 50 -4.79 -3.65 15.84
CA MET A 50 -5.67 -3.82 16.99
C MET A 50 -6.50 -5.08 16.84
N GLU A 51 -6.60 -5.85 17.91
CA GLU A 51 -7.56 -6.92 17.99
C GLU A 51 -8.91 -6.28 18.33
N ASN A 52 -9.94 -6.76 17.65
CA ASN A 52 -11.29 -6.27 17.80
C ASN A 52 -12.23 -7.47 17.89
N ASP A 53 -13.53 -7.22 17.92
CA ASP A 53 -14.55 -8.27 17.91
C ASP A 53 -14.51 -9.14 16.65
N THR A 54 -13.77 -8.71 15.62
CA THR A 54 -13.57 -9.50 14.41
C THR A 54 -12.36 -10.42 14.56
N PRO A 55 -12.40 -11.65 14.00
CA PRO A 55 -11.28 -12.60 14.10
C PRO A 55 -9.95 -12.09 13.55
N SER A 56 -9.99 -11.22 12.55
CA SER A 56 -8.79 -10.71 11.89
C SER A 56 -8.25 -9.43 12.52
N GLY A 57 -9.07 -8.72 13.31
CA GLY A 57 -8.71 -7.42 13.88
C GLY A 57 -8.84 -6.26 12.90
N VAL A 58 -8.28 -5.14 13.29
CA VAL A 58 -8.36 -3.87 12.56
C VAL A 58 -6.97 -3.25 12.49
N ILE A 59 -6.66 -2.61 11.36
CA ILE A 59 -5.47 -1.77 11.21
C ILE A 59 -5.91 -0.32 11.33
N LYS A 60 -5.33 0.40 12.29
CA LYS A 60 -5.54 1.84 12.46
C LYS A 60 -4.36 2.56 11.85
N ILE A 61 -4.62 3.43 10.87
CA ILE A 61 -3.59 4.13 10.11
C ILE A 61 -3.70 5.62 10.39
N ALA A 62 -2.61 6.21 10.88
CA ALA A 62 -2.51 7.67 11.03
C ALA A 62 -1.96 8.25 9.74
N LEU A 63 -2.77 9.05 9.05
CA LEU A 63 -2.42 9.64 7.76
C LEU A 63 -1.49 10.82 7.95
N LYS A 64 -0.64 11.07 6.96
CA LYS A 64 0.37 12.11 7.00
C LYS A 64 0.01 13.26 6.06
N TYR A 65 -0.03 14.46 6.60
CA TYR A 65 -0.32 15.70 5.86
C TYR A 65 0.76 16.73 6.13
N ASP A 66 1.01 17.58 5.15
CA ASP A 66 1.89 18.72 5.35
C ASP A 66 1.23 19.67 6.37
N PRO A 67 1.94 20.13 7.40
CA PRO A 67 1.35 20.98 8.42
C PRO A 67 0.96 22.38 7.94
N VAL A 68 1.54 22.84 6.84
CA VAL A 68 1.29 24.18 6.30
C VAL A 68 0.18 24.17 5.25
N ASP A 69 0.35 23.40 4.15
CA ASP A 69 -0.61 23.38 3.04
C ASP A 69 -1.68 22.31 3.15
N LYS A 70 -1.56 21.41 4.15
CA LYS A 70 -2.51 20.32 4.40
C LYS A 70 -2.58 19.28 3.28
N VAL A 71 -1.59 19.24 2.40
CA VAL A 71 -1.52 18.26 1.32
C VAL A 71 -1.07 16.91 1.88
N SER A 72 -1.74 15.82 1.48
CA SER A 72 -1.39 14.48 1.91
C SER A 72 -0.03 14.04 1.33
N ALA A 73 0.73 13.28 2.12
CA ALA A 73 1.95 12.64 1.65
C ALA A 73 1.64 11.61 0.54
N ILE A 74 0.47 10.99 0.59
CA ILE A 74 0.00 10.13 -0.49
C ILE A 74 -0.78 10.97 -1.50
N LYS A 75 -0.28 11.05 -2.72
CA LYS A 75 -0.96 11.75 -3.82
C LYS A 75 -1.94 10.83 -4.52
N ASN A 76 -1.57 9.57 -4.71
CA ASN A 76 -2.42 8.59 -5.38
C ASN A 76 -2.10 7.16 -4.93
N LEU A 77 -3.12 6.32 -4.98
CA LEU A 77 -3.06 4.89 -4.72
C LEU A 77 -3.75 4.20 -5.90
N HIS A 78 -2.99 3.42 -6.66
CA HIS A 78 -3.49 2.82 -7.89
C HIS A 78 -3.36 1.29 -7.82
N ARG A 79 -4.50 0.59 -7.88
CA ARG A 79 -4.53 -0.87 -7.93
C ARG A 79 -4.09 -1.34 -9.30
N VAL A 80 -3.10 -2.23 -9.38
CA VAL A 80 -2.56 -2.75 -10.64
C VAL A 80 -3.10 -4.15 -10.90
N SER A 81 -2.67 -5.14 -10.11
CA SER A 81 -3.13 -6.52 -10.26
C SER A 81 -4.52 -6.67 -9.63
N ARG A 82 -5.42 -7.35 -10.32
CA ARG A 82 -6.80 -7.55 -9.85
C ARG A 82 -7.16 -9.02 -9.93
N PRO A 83 -8.14 -9.49 -9.14
CA PRO A 83 -8.53 -10.90 -9.18
C PRO A 83 -8.89 -11.42 -10.58
N GLY A 84 -9.50 -10.58 -11.41
CA GLY A 84 -9.88 -10.94 -12.78
C GLY A 84 -8.76 -10.77 -13.80
N LEU A 85 -7.67 -10.07 -13.45
CA LEU A 85 -6.55 -9.80 -14.34
C LEU A 85 -5.28 -9.60 -13.53
N ARG A 86 -4.56 -10.67 -13.25
CA ARG A 86 -3.31 -10.62 -12.49
C ARG A 86 -2.19 -10.04 -13.33
N GLN A 87 -1.38 -9.18 -12.71
CA GLN A 87 -0.25 -8.51 -13.35
C GLN A 87 1.05 -8.92 -12.67
N TYR A 88 1.97 -9.52 -13.42
CA TYR A 88 3.26 -9.99 -12.92
C TYR A 88 4.39 -9.29 -13.66
N THR A 89 5.55 -9.21 -13.02
CA THR A 89 6.75 -8.65 -13.64
C THR A 89 7.97 -9.42 -13.19
N GLY A 90 8.97 -9.52 -14.08
CA GLY A 90 10.30 -10.00 -13.71
C GLY A 90 11.13 -8.85 -13.17
N TYR A 91 12.26 -9.16 -12.54
CA TYR A 91 13.11 -8.12 -11.95
C TYR A 91 13.76 -7.20 -13.01
N LYS A 92 13.93 -7.69 -14.24
CA LYS A 92 14.51 -6.90 -15.34
C LYS A 92 13.57 -5.84 -15.88
N ASP A 93 12.25 -6.12 -15.81
CA ASP A 93 11.20 -5.25 -16.32
C ASP A 93 10.47 -4.54 -15.19
N MET A 94 11.12 -4.35 -14.07
CA MET A 94 10.51 -3.76 -12.87
C MET A 94 9.95 -2.37 -13.17
N PRO A 95 8.66 -2.12 -12.86
CA PRO A 95 8.04 -0.83 -13.14
C PRO A 95 8.68 0.29 -12.30
N ARG A 96 8.74 1.48 -12.90
CA ARG A 96 9.16 2.69 -12.22
C ARG A 96 7.96 3.61 -12.11
N VAL A 97 7.66 4.05 -10.90
CA VAL A 97 6.52 4.93 -10.61
C VAL A 97 7.04 6.36 -10.52
N LEU A 98 6.55 7.25 -11.38
CA LEU A 98 6.96 8.66 -11.46
C LEU A 98 8.50 8.81 -11.47
N ASN A 99 9.17 8.07 -12.35
CA ASN A 99 10.64 8.09 -12.48
C ASN A 99 11.39 7.83 -11.17
N GLY A 100 10.81 6.97 -10.30
CA GLY A 100 11.42 6.60 -9.04
C GLY A 100 10.98 7.45 -7.84
N LEU A 101 10.12 8.44 -8.04
CA LEU A 101 9.59 9.25 -6.94
C LEU A 101 8.50 8.53 -6.16
N GLY A 102 7.81 7.59 -6.81
CA GLY A 102 6.82 6.72 -6.18
C GLY A 102 7.34 5.31 -6.02
N ILE A 103 6.48 4.43 -5.54
CA ILE A 103 6.80 3.01 -5.34
C ILE A 103 5.74 2.11 -5.98
N ALA A 104 6.16 0.92 -6.38
CA ALA A 104 5.27 -0.20 -6.63
C ALA A 104 5.42 -1.18 -5.48
N ILE A 105 4.31 -1.74 -5.01
CA ILE A 105 4.31 -2.77 -3.97
C ILE A 105 4.04 -4.09 -4.65
N LEU A 106 4.94 -5.06 -4.44
CA LEU A 106 4.88 -6.38 -5.07
C LEU A 106 4.72 -7.48 -4.05
N SER A 107 3.99 -8.52 -4.43
CA SER A 107 3.96 -9.78 -3.70
C SER A 107 4.92 -10.75 -4.38
N THR A 108 5.97 -11.17 -3.67
CA THR A 108 7.01 -12.04 -4.19
C THR A 108 7.09 -13.33 -3.38
N SER A 109 7.89 -14.27 -3.86
CA SER A 109 8.17 -15.52 -3.11
C SER A 109 8.86 -15.27 -1.77
N GLN A 110 9.49 -14.10 -1.60
CA GLN A 110 10.17 -13.71 -0.36
C GLN A 110 9.37 -12.70 0.47
N GLY A 111 8.10 -12.51 0.13
CA GLY A 111 7.21 -11.62 0.86
C GLY A 111 6.80 -10.40 0.05
N VAL A 112 6.08 -9.49 0.72
CA VAL A 112 5.61 -8.24 0.12
C VAL A 112 6.72 -7.20 0.28
N MET A 113 7.06 -6.53 -0.82
CA MET A 113 8.16 -5.56 -0.82
C MET A 113 7.97 -4.51 -1.91
N THR A 114 8.83 -3.48 -1.90
CA THR A 114 8.82 -2.46 -2.95
C THR A 114 9.51 -2.96 -4.21
N ASN A 115 9.25 -2.27 -5.32
CA ASN A 115 9.90 -2.53 -6.60
C ASN A 115 11.43 -2.42 -6.49
N LYS A 116 11.93 -1.44 -5.73
CA LYS A 116 13.37 -1.25 -5.54
C LYS A 116 14.00 -2.43 -4.82
N GLU A 117 13.39 -2.88 -3.75
CA GLU A 117 13.88 -4.03 -2.98
C GLU A 117 13.85 -5.32 -3.79
N ALA A 118 12.74 -5.57 -4.53
CA ALA A 118 12.62 -6.73 -5.38
C ALA A 118 13.70 -6.75 -6.48
N LYS A 119 13.97 -5.59 -7.07
CA LYS A 119 15.01 -5.46 -8.09
C LYS A 119 16.41 -5.74 -7.53
N GLU A 120 16.70 -5.24 -6.34
CA GLU A 120 17.98 -5.51 -5.66
C GLU A 120 18.17 -6.99 -5.36
N ARG A 121 17.09 -7.67 -4.98
CA ARG A 121 17.11 -9.12 -4.71
C ARG A 121 17.03 -9.95 -5.98
N LYS A 122 16.86 -9.31 -7.15
CA LYS A 122 16.72 -9.97 -8.46
C LYS A 122 15.57 -10.95 -8.50
N ILE A 123 14.43 -10.57 -7.92
CA ILE A 123 13.20 -11.36 -7.94
C ILE A 123 12.05 -10.54 -8.52
N GLY A 124 11.17 -11.23 -9.22
CA GLY A 124 9.93 -10.64 -9.70
C GLY A 124 8.75 -11.06 -8.83
N GLY A 125 7.58 -10.61 -9.19
CA GLY A 125 6.36 -10.97 -8.48
C GLY A 125 5.12 -10.32 -9.06
N GLU A 126 4.04 -10.41 -8.30
CA GLU A 126 2.77 -9.78 -8.65
C GLU A 126 2.80 -8.31 -8.23
N VAL A 127 2.52 -7.42 -9.18
CA VAL A 127 2.45 -5.98 -8.90
C VAL A 127 1.08 -5.66 -8.32
N LEU A 128 1.03 -5.42 -7.02
CA LEU A 128 -0.23 -5.18 -6.31
C LEU A 128 -0.78 -3.79 -6.57
N CYS A 129 0.06 -2.76 -6.39
CA CYS A 129 -0.39 -1.38 -6.53
C CYS A 129 0.79 -0.43 -6.73
N TYR A 130 0.48 0.78 -7.18
CA TYR A 130 1.41 1.91 -7.20
C TYR A 130 1.00 2.93 -6.15
N VAL A 131 1.99 3.56 -5.51
CA VAL A 131 1.79 4.63 -4.53
C VAL A 131 2.74 5.78 -4.86
N TYR A 132 2.19 6.99 -4.88
CA TYR A 132 2.99 8.20 -5.04
C TYR A 132 2.32 9.41 -4.45
#